data_b021420fcf1e06ef0888f19c2c71ea50
#
_entry.id   b021420fcf1e06ef0888f19c2c71ea50
#
_cell.length_a   1.000
_cell.length_b   1.000
_cell.length_c   1.000
_cell.angle_alpha   90.00
_cell.angle_beta   90.00
_cell.angle_gamma   90.00
#
_symmetry.space_group_name_H-M   'P 1'
#
loop_
_entity.id
_entity.type
_entity.pdbx_description
1 polymer ?
#
loop_
_entity_poly.entity_id
_entity_poly.type
_entity_poly.pdbx_seq_one_letter_code
_entity_poly.pdbx_strand_id
1 'polypeptide(L)'
;MKKIVVVHTSLVSHEELTRLFSEIIPEAEIRNIIDDSLLAEVSANGHITPGIVSRMCKYFENAQAIGADLIFNQCSSVGEAAAIAARTVSVPVLRIDEAMAEEAVSLGQRIGVVATVGSTVEPSCNLVRSKALSAGRNVEVIPYLVDGALDVLMREGRERH
;
A
#
# COMPACT_ATOMS: atom_id res chain seq x y z
N MET A 1 -12.57 18.00 12.24
CA MET A 1 -12.54 17.16 11.01
C MET A 1 -11.17 16.49 10.99
N LYS A 2 -11.11 15.16 10.84
CA LYS A 2 -9.84 14.43 10.79
C LYS A 2 -9.23 14.55 9.40
N LYS A 3 -7.93 14.81 9.34
CA LYS A 3 -7.19 14.93 8.09
C LYS A 3 -6.43 13.65 7.80
N ILE A 4 -6.73 13.02 6.66
CA ILE A 4 -6.02 11.85 6.15
C ILE A 4 -5.17 12.28 4.96
N VAL A 5 -3.88 12.01 5.02
CA VAL A 5 -2.99 12.24 3.88
C VAL A 5 -2.68 10.91 3.21
N VAL A 6 -3.11 10.78 1.97
CA VAL A 6 -2.90 9.59 1.15
C VAL A 6 -1.62 9.76 0.34
N VAL A 7 -0.70 8.82 0.46
CA VAL A 7 0.56 8.79 -0.31
C VAL A 7 0.42 7.77 -1.43
N HIS A 8 0.43 8.26 -2.67
CA HIS A 8 0.29 7.48 -3.89
C HIS A 8 1.62 7.31 -4.61
N THR A 9 1.79 6.16 -5.26
CA THR A 9 2.95 5.83 -6.10
C THR A 9 2.61 5.78 -7.59
N SER A 10 1.35 6.02 -7.92
CA SER A 10 0.82 6.12 -9.28
C SER A 10 -0.57 6.76 -9.23
N LEU A 11 -1.10 7.14 -10.40
CA LEU A 11 -2.46 7.69 -10.53
C LEU A 11 -3.55 6.62 -10.71
N VAL A 12 -3.19 5.35 -10.88
CA VAL A 12 -4.09 4.26 -11.30
C VAL A 12 -5.34 4.13 -10.41
N SER A 13 -5.20 4.27 -9.11
CA SER A 13 -6.31 4.13 -8.15
C SER A 13 -6.73 5.45 -7.49
N HIS A 14 -6.18 6.59 -7.92
CA HIS A 14 -6.45 7.87 -7.29
C HIS A 14 -7.94 8.26 -7.32
N GLU A 15 -8.57 8.19 -8.50
CA GLU A 15 -9.98 8.58 -8.66
C GLU A 15 -10.91 7.66 -7.85
N GLU A 16 -10.64 6.36 -7.87
CA GLU A 16 -11.44 5.39 -7.12
C GLU A 16 -11.32 5.60 -5.62
N LEU A 17 -10.12 5.76 -5.10
CA LEU A 17 -9.93 6.01 -3.67
C LEU A 17 -10.58 7.33 -3.26
N THR A 18 -10.48 8.37 -4.08
CA THR A 18 -11.16 9.65 -3.83
C THR A 18 -12.67 9.44 -3.69
N ARG A 19 -13.28 8.67 -4.59
CA ARG A 19 -14.71 8.32 -4.52
C ARG A 19 -15.01 7.53 -3.25
N LEU A 20 -14.26 6.46 -2.98
CA LEU A 20 -14.47 5.61 -1.79
C LEU A 20 -14.34 6.39 -0.48
N PHE A 21 -13.34 7.26 -0.34
CA PHE A 21 -13.22 8.11 0.83
C PHE A 21 -14.42 9.02 1.02
N SER A 22 -14.91 9.64 -0.06
CA SER A 22 -16.10 10.51 0.01
C SER A 22 -17.38 9.75 0.35
N GLU A 23 -17.50 8.49 -0.03
CA GLU A 23 -18.67 7.65 0.26
C GLU A 23 -18.61 7.04 1.69
N ILE A 24 -17.44 6.62 2.14
CA ILE A 24 -17.30 5.85 3.40
C ILE A 24 -17.06 6.76 4.60
N ILE A 25 -16.26 7.81 4.43
CA ILE A 25 -15.88 8.75 5.52
C ILE A 25 -15.98 10.21 5.06
N PRO A 26 -17.18 10.67 4.65
CA PRO A 26 -17.39 12.01 4.07
C PRO A 26 -16.99 13.17 5.01
N GLU A 27 -16.88 12.89 6.32
CA GLU A 27 -16.44 13.85 7.34
C GLU A 27 -14.92 14.02 7.41
N ALA A 28 -14.13 13.20 6.72
CA ALA A 28 -12.68 13.33 6.70
C ALA A 28 -12.20 14.34 5.64
N GLU A 29 -11.17 15.10 5.98
CA GLU A 29 -10.43 15.91 5.00
C GLU A 29 -9.35 15.05 4.34
N ILE A 30 -9.48 14.79 3.05
CA ILE A 30 -8.50 13.99 2.30
C ILE A 30 -7.52 14.92 1.57
N ARG A 31 -6.23 14.67 1.74
CA ARG A 31 -5.14 15.30 0.99
C ARG A 31 -4.29 14.23 0.33
N ASN A 32 -3.69 14.53 -0.81
CA ASN A 32 -2.91 13.58 -1.57
C ASN A 32 -1.48 14.07 -1.75
N ILE A 33 -0.51 13.18 -1.55
CA ILE A 33 0.87 13.31 -1.99
C ILE A 33 1.07 12.25 -3.07
N ILE A 34 1.46 12.64 -4.27
CA ILE A 34 1.56 11.74 -5.42
C ILE A 34 2.98 11.81 -6.00
N ASP A 35 3.65 10.67 -6.04
CA ASP A 35 4.90 10.49 -6.79
C ASP A 35 4.72 9.29 -7.73
N ASP A 36 4.33 9.56 -8.96
CA ASP A 36 4.02 8.57 -9.97
C ASP A 36 5.27 7.87 -10.54
N SER A 37 6.46 8.30 -10.16
CA SER A 37 7.72 7.66 -10.51
C SER A 37 8.06 6.46 -9.62
N LEU A 38 7.51 6.38 -8.41
CA LEU A 38 7.89 5.35 -7.42
C LEU A 38 7.57 3.93 -7.90
N LEU A 39 6.36 3.70 -8.39
CA LEU A 39 5.97 2.37 -8.88
C LEU A 39 6.82 1.93 -10.07
N ALA A 40 7.08 2.85 -11.01
CA ALA A 40 7.93 2.58 -12.16
C ALA A 40 9.37 2.22 -11.73
N GLU A 41 9.92 2.95 -10.75
CA GLU A 41 11.27 2.70 -10.23
C GLU A 41 11.37 1.35 -9.51
N VAL A 42 10.39 1.00 -8.65
CA VAL A 42 10.35 -0.32 -8.00
C VAL A 42 10.25 -1.43 -9.03
N SER A 43 9.39 -1.28 -10.04
CA SER A 43 9.21 -2.27 -11.09
C SER A 43 10.47 -2.48 -11.93
N ALA A 44 11.17 -1.39 -12.28
CA ALA A 44 12.40 -1.45 -13.06
C ALA A 44 13.58 -2.08 -12.30
N ASN A 45 13.67 -1.83 -10.98
CA ASN A 45 14.76 -2.35 -10.14
C ASN A 45 14.43 -3.74 -9.55
N GLY A 46 13.16 -4.14 -9.49
CA GLY A 46 12.72 -5.37 -8.84
C GLY A 46 12.81 -5.33 -7.30
N HIS A 47 13.21 -4.22 -6.71
CA HIS A 47 13.36 -4.04 -5.26
C HIS A 47 13.27 -2.56 -4.85
N ILE A 48 13.10 -2.33 -3.55
CA ILE A 48 13.12 -0.99 -2.96
C ILE A 48 14.55 -0.48 -2.84
N THR A 49 14.82 0.68 -3.45
CA THR A 49 16.13 1.35 -3.39
C THR A 49 16.21 2.30 -2.18
N PRO A 50 17.44 2.65 -1.71
CA PRO A 50 17.59 3.68 -0.68
C PRO A 50 16.97 5.04 -1.07
N GLY A 51 16.95 5.36 -2.37
CA GLY A 51 16.30 6.55 -2.91
C GLY A 51 14.79 6.56 -2.71
N ILE A 52 14.13 5.40 -2.93
CA ILE A 52 12.70 5.21 -2.65
C ILE A 52 12.43 5.41 -1.16
N VAL A 53 13.21 4.75 -0.29
CA VAL A 53 13.05 4.90 1.17
C VAL A 53 13.19 6.36 1.60
N SER A 54 14.22 7.06 1.11
CA SER A 54 14.46 8.47 1.43
C SER A 54 13.28 9.37 1.01
N ARG A 55 12.71 9.14 -0.18
CA ARG A 55 11.53 9.90 -0.64
C ARG A 55 10.29 9.60 0.21
N MET A 56 10.04 8.32 0.52
CA MET A 56 8.91 7.93 1.38
C MET A 56 8.98 8.57 2.76
N CYS A 57 10.17 8.61 3.39
CA CYS A 57 10.37 9.32 4.67
C CYS A 57 9.97 10.80 4.54
N LYS A 58 10.44 11.49 3.49
CA LYS A 58 10.11 12.91 3.27
C LYS A 58 8.62 13.13 3.00
N TYR A 59 7.95 12.23 2.29
CA TYR A 59 6.51 12.34 2.06
C TYR A 59 5.71 12.16 3.36
N PHE A 60 6.12 11.26 4.24
CA PHE A 60 5.47 11.08 5.53
C PHE A 60 5.73 12.27 6.46
N GLU A 61 6.96 12.77 6.50
CA GLU A 61 7.30 14.01 7.24
C GLU A 61 6.49 15.21 6.73
N ASN A 62 6.36 15.38 5.41
CA ASN A 62 5.51 16.40 4.81
C ASN A 62 4.04 16.20 5.15
N ALA A 63 3.53 14.98 5.10
CA ALA A 63 2.17 14.66 5.50
C ALA A 63 1.89 15.06 6.95
N GLN A 64 2.82 14.75 7.86
CA GLN A 64 2.73 15.19 9.26
C GLN A 64 2.80 16.72 9.38
N ALA A 65 3.70 17.37 8.63
CA ALA A 65 3.88 18.82 8.68
C ALA A 65 2.64 19.61 8.21
N ILE A 66 1.86 19.08 7.27
CA ILE A 66 0.58 19.66 6.84
C ILE A 66 -0.60 19.31 7.77
N GLY A 67 -0.31 18.66 8.90
CA GLY A 67 -1.27 18.37 9.95
C GLY A 67 -2.11 17.11 9.72
N ALA A 68 -1.55 16.05 9.16
CA ALA A 68 -2.23 14.76 9.07
C ALA A 68 -2.56 14.21 10.46
N ASP A 69 -3.76 13.70 10.63
CA ASP A 69 -4.14 12.85 11.78
C ASP A 69 -3.84 11.36 11.48
N LEU A 70 -3.76 11.01 10.18
CA LEU A 70 -3.45 9.67 9.68
C LEU A 70 -2.73 9.81 8.33
N ILE A 71 -1.69 9.00 8.12
CA ILE A 71 -1.07 8.81 6.82
C ILE A 71 -1.52 7.47 6.26
N PHE A 72 -2.06 7.48 5.04
CA PHE A 72 -2.52 6.28 4.36
C PHE A 72 -1.60 5.95 3.18
N ASN A 73 -0.81 4.86 3.30
CA ASN A 73 0.02 4.37 2.21
C ASN A 73 -0.80 3.50 1.26
N GLN A 74 -0.98 3.97 0.03
CA GLN A 74 -1.88 3.36 -0.96
C GLN A 74 -1.23 2.22 -1.75
N CYS A 75 0.07 1.99 -1.66
CA CYS A 75 0.77 1.05 -2.54
C CYS A 75 1.51 -0.04 -1.77
N SER A 76 1.18 -1.29 -2.03
CA SER A 76 1.85 -2.46 -1.44
C SER A 76 3.30 -2.61 -1.90
N SER A 77 3.63 -2.22 -3.15
CA SER A 77 5.00 -2.31 -3.70
C SER A 77 6.04 -1.54 -2.88
N VAL A 78 5.63 -0.45 -2.23
CA VAL A 78 6.50 0.35 -1.35
C VAL A 78 6.21 0.11 0.15
N GLY A 79 5.51 -0.97 0.49
CA GLY A 79 5.07 -1.26 1.85
C GLY A 79 6.21 -1.34 2.87
N GLU A 80 7.36 -1.90 2.48
CA GLU A 80 8.54 -1.97 3.34
C GLU A 80 9.18 -0.58 3.55
N ALA A 81 9.24 0.25 2.49
CA ALA A 81 9.68 1.63 2.61
C ALA A 81 8.72 2.45 3.48
N ALA A 82 7.40 2.22 3.37
CA ALA A 82 6.40 2.83 4.23
C ALA A 82 6.56 2.43 5.71
N ALA A 83 6.92 1.17 5.99
CA ALA A 83 7.20 0.71 7.35
C ALA A 83 8.45 1.38 7.97
N ILE A 84 9.46 1.69 7.14
CA ILE A 84 10.63 2.47 7.57
C ILE A 84 10.22 3.93 7.80
N ALA A 85 9.52 4.53 6.84
CA ALA A 85 9.07 5.93 6.90
C ALA A 85 8.13 6.18 8.09
N ALA A 86 7.32 5.20 8.49
CA ALA A 86 6.45 5.30 9.67
C ALA A 86 7.23 5.57 10.98
N ARG A 87 8.53 5.25 11.02
CA ARG A 87 9.39 5.52 12.18
C ARG A 87 9.90 6.96 12.25
N THR A 88 9.74 7.74 11.17
CA THR A 88 10.16 9.16 11.12
C THR A 88 9.05 10.12 11.53
N VAL A 89 7.83 9.62 11.76
CA VAL A 89 6.66 10.43 12.11
C VAL A 89 6.00 9.92 13.39
N SER A 90 5.24 10.80 14.04
CA SER A 90 4.48 10.48 15.26
C SER A 90 3.00 10.20 15.01
N VAL A 91 2.50 10.51 13.81
CA VAL A 91 1.12 10.23 13.43
C VAL A 91 0.95 8.78 12.99
N PRO A 92 -0.22 8.16 13.22
CA PRO A 92 -0.49 6.81 12.74
C PRO A 92 -0.29 6.67 11.24
N VAL A 93 0.26 5.54 10.83
CA VAL A 93 0.41 5.15 9.43
C VAL A 93 -0.37 3.86 9.20
N LEU A 94 -1.20 3.85 8.17
CA LEU A 94 -1.98 2.69 7.75
C LEU A 94 -1.62 2.32 6.32
N ARG A 95 -1.42 1.04 6.05
CA ARG A 95 -1.24 0.52 4.69
C ARG A 95 -2.57 0.03 4.13
N ILE A 96 -2.78 0.20 2.83
CA ILE A 96 -4.01 -0.25 2.14
C ILE A 96 -4.27 -1.75 2.27
N ASP A 97 -3.22 -2.56 2.37
CA ASP A 97 -3.27 -4.02 2.44
C ASP A 97 -3.28 -4.58 3.88
N GLU A 98 -3.27 -3.71 4.90
CA GLU A 98 -3.08 -4.13 6.29
C GLU A 98 -4.29 -4.89 6.85
N ALA A 99 -5.50 -4.34 6.69
CA ALA A 99 -6.72 -4.97 7.17
C ALA A 99 -6.98 -6.32 6.48
N MET A 100 -6.73 -6.39 5.17
CA MET A 100 -6.81 -7.63 4.40
C MET A 100 -5.87 -8.72 4.96
N ALA A 101 -4.64 -8.36 5.28
CA ALA A 101 -3.67 -9.30 5.82
C ALA A 101 -4.06 -9.79 7.22
N GLU A 102 -4.58 -8.91 8.08
CA GLU A 102 -5.08 -9.25 9.41
C GLU A 102 -6.29 -10.19 9.32
N GLU A 103 -7.24 -9.89 8.46
CA GLU A 103 -8.40 -10.74 8.24
C GLU A 103 -8.00 -12.12 7.72
N ALA A 104 -7.15 -12.20 6.69
CA ALA A 104 -6.65 -13.46 6.14
C ALA A 104 -5.98 -14.33 7.21
N VAL A 105 -5.14 -13.74 8.05
CA VAL A 105 -4.49 -14.43 9.17
C VAL A 105 -5.51 -14.91 10.20
N SER A 106 -6.60 -14.18 10.43
CA SER A 106 -7.65 -14.58 11.36
C SER A 106 -8.45 -15.79 10.87
N LEU A 107 -8.66 -15.89 9.56
CA LEU A 107 -9.56 -16.88 8.93
C LEU A 107 -8.87 -18.18 8.56
N GLY A 108 -7.58 -18.19 8.25
CA GLY A 108 -6.93 -19.36 7.67
C GLY A 108 -5.50 -19.62 8.16
N GLN A 109 -5.04 -20.86 7.88
CA GLN A 109 -3.65 -21.28 8.10
C GLN A 109 -2.87 -21.42 6.78
N ARG A 110 -3.58 -21.59 5.64
CA ARG A 110 -2.99 -21.57 4.30
C ARG A 110 -3.58 -20.40 3.55
N ILE A 111 -2.75 -19.41 3.25
CA ILE A 111 -3.17 -18.11 2.70
C ILE A 111 -2.54 -17.95 1.32
N GLY A 112 -3.39 -17.92 0.29
CA GLY A 112 -2.99 -17.56 -1.07
C GLY A 112 -2.94 -16.03 -1.21
N VAL A 113 -1.78 -15.49 -1.59
CA VAL A 113 -1.62 -14.07 -1.89
C VAL A 113 -1.59 -13.91 -3.40
N VAL A 114 -2.67 -13.41 -3.97
CA VAL A 114 -2.81 -13.16 -5.41
C VAL A 114 -2.44 -11.71 -5.70
N ALA A 115 -1.50 -11.49 -6.61
CA ALA A 115 -1.07 -10.17 -7.03
C ALA A 115 -1.09 -10.05 -8.56
N THR A 116 -1.35 -8.85 -9.06
CA THR A 116 -1.38 -8.50 -10.48
C THR A 116 -0.14 -7.70 -10.91
N VAL A 117 0.72 -7.35 -9.93
CA VAL A 117 1.97 -6.62 -10.13
C VAL A 117 3.09 -7.40 -9.44
N GLY A 118 4.14 -7.76 -10.17
CA GLY A 118 5.25 -8.56 -9.64
C GLY A 118 5.91 -7.95 -8.40
N SER A 119 6.08 -6.63 -8.38
CA SER A 119 6.68 -5.90 -7.25
C SER A 119 5.82 -5.87 -5.98
N THR A 120 4.56 -6.31 -6.02
CA THR A 120 3.69 -6.40 -4.83
C THR A 120 3.70 -7.77 -4.18
N VAL A 121 4.13 -8.81 -4.88
CA VAL A 121 4.04 -10.21 -4.41
C VAL A 121 4.76 -10.39 -3.07
N GLU A 122 6.05 -10.13 -3.05
CA GLU A 122 6.85 -10.36 -1.84
C GLU A 122 6.49 -9.40 -0.69
N PRO A 123 6.30 -8.08 -0.91
CA PRO A 123 5.83 -7.18 0.13
C PRO A 123 4.49 -7.56 0.75
N SER A 124 3.55 -8.09 -0.04
CA SER A 124 2.25 -8.56 0.48
C SER A 124 2.39 -9.87 1.25
N CYS A 125 3.21 -10.81 0.77
CA CYS A 125 3.50 -12.04 1.50
C CYS A 125 4.18 -11.75 2.84
N ASN A 126 5.14 -10.82 2.87
CA ASN A 126 5.85 -10.40 4.08
C ASN A 126 4.89 -9.72 5.08
N LEU A 127 3.93 -8.94 4.59
CA LEU A 127 2.91 -8.35 5.45
C LEU A 127 2.07 -9.44 6.12
N VAL A 128 1.58 -10.43 5.37
CA VAL A 128 0.80 -11.54 5.94
C VAL A 128 1.62 -12.33 6.97
N ARG A 129 2.88 -12.65 6.67
CA ARG A 129 3.79 -13.32 7.62
C ARG A 129 4.00 -12.50 8.89
N SER A 130 4.19 -11.18 8.76
CA SER A 130 4.37 -10.27 9.89
C SER A 130 3.12 -10.21 10.76
N LYS A 131 1.93 -10.10 10.16
CA LYS A 131 0.65 -10.10 10.91
C LYS A 131 0.41 -11.45 11.61
N ALA A 132 0.75 -12.55 10.96
CA ALA A 132 0.67 -13.88 11.58
C ALA A 132 1.59 -14.00 12.81
N LEU A 133 2.84 -13.54 12.68
CA LEU A 133 3.79 -13.53 13.79
C LEU A 133 3.27 -12.69 14.96
N SER A 134 2.75 -11.49 14.67
CA SER A 134 2.20 -10.59 15.70
C SER A 134 0.97 -11.17 16.38
N ALA A 135 0.17 -11.98 15.68
CA ALA A 135 -0.99 -12.69 16.21
C ALA A 135 -0.64 -14.03 16.89
N GLY A 136 0.64 -14.42 16.94
CA GLY A 136 1.08 -15.71 17.48
C GLY A 136 0.57 -16.91 16.67
N ARG A 137 0.29 -16.72 15.37
CA ARG A 137 -0.23 -17.76 14.47
C ARG A 137 0.84 -18.25 13.52
N ASN A 138 0.80 -19.54 13.21
CA ASN A 138 1.63 -20.13 12.16
C ASN A 138 0.78 -20.27 10.91
N VAL A 139 1.21 -19.68 9.80
CA VAL A 139 0.53 -19.71 8.52
C VAL A 139 1.48 -20.08 7.38
N GLU A 140 0.95 -20.83 6.40
CA GLU A 140 1.60 -21.07 5.12
C GLU A 140 1.15 -19.97 4.14
N VAL A 141 2.09 -19.19 3.60
CA VAL A 141 1.79 -18.12 2.64
C VAL A 141 2.25 -18.54 1.26
N ILE A 142 1.32 -18.61 0.32
CA ILE A 142 1.53 -19.10 -1.05
C ILE A 142 1.34 -17.93 -2.03
N PRO A 143 2.40 -17.47 -2.70
CA PRO A 143 2.32 -16.39 -3.66
C PRO A 143 1.74 -16.85 -5.00
N TYR A 144 0.90 -16.02 -5.62
CA TYR A 144 0.40 -16.18 -6.98
C TYR A 144 0.49 -14.85 -7.72
N LEU A 145 1.22 -14.82 -8.84
CA LEU A 145 1.24 -13.68 -9.75
C LEU A 145 0.32 -13.97 -10.93
N VAL A 146 -0.62 -13.06 -11.19
CA VAL A 146 -1.40 -13.03 -12.43
C VAL A 146 -0.66 -12.14 -13.42
N ASP A 147 0.25 -12.76 -14.16
CA ASP A 147 1.12 -12.03 -15.09
C ASP A 147 0.30 -11.35 -16.20
N GLY A 148 0.70 -10.12 -16.58
CA GLY A 148 0.02 -9.32 -17.60
C GLY A 148 -1.29 -8.65 -17.15
N ALA A 149 -1.81 -8.93 -15.95
CA ALA A 149 -3.08 -8.36 -15.51
C ALA A 149 -3.03 -6.83 -15.40
N LEU A 150 -1.93 -6.25 -14.92
CA LEU A 150 -1.77 -4.79 -14.89
C LEU A 150 -1.82 -4.17 -16.28
N ASP A 151 -1.19 -4.82 -17.28
CA ASP A 151 -1.19 -4.34 -18.66
C ASP A 151 -2.60 -4.35 -19.26
N VAL A 152 -3.42 -5.36 -18.91
CA VAL A 152 -4.84 -5.41 -19.29
C VAL A 152 -5.60 -4.25 -18.66
N LEU A 153 -5.40 -4.00 -17.37
CA LEU A 153 -6.04 -2.85 -16.68
C LEU A 153 -5.70 -1.52 -17.37
N MET A 154 -4.43 -1.32 -17.69
CA MET A 154 -3.94 -0.07 -18.27
C MET A 154 -4.38 0.15 -19.72
N ARG A 155 -4.58 -0.93 -20.51
CA ARG A 155 -4.95 -0.85 -21.92
C ARG A 155 -6.45 -0.97 -22.17
N GLU A 156 -7.14 -1.82 -21.42
CA GLU A 156 -8.52 -2.24 -21.71
C GLU A 156 -9.49 -1.80 -20.62
N GLY A 157 -8.99 -1.24 -19.51
CA GLY A 157 -9.80 -0.81 -18.39
C GLY A 157 -10.23 -1.97 -17.48
N ARG A 158 -11.05 -1.63 -16.47
CA ARG A 158 -11.42 -2.55 -15.38
C ARG A 158 -12.30 -3.71 -15.77
N GLU A 159 -13.11 -3.56 -16.81
CA GLU A 159 -14.06 -4.61 -17.22
C GLU A 159 -13.36 -5.90 -17.67
N ARG A 160 -12.07 -5.84 -18.00
CA ARG A 160 -11.27 -6.96 -18.47
C ARG A 160 -10.09 -7.34 -17.57
N HIS A 161 -9.89 -6.60 -16.49
CA HIS A 161 -8.78 -6.83 -15.54
C HIS A 161 -9.10 -7.98 -14.54
#